data_8101e2bc699599dbcadd35a8a6f86c84
#
_entry.id   8101e2bc699599dbcadd35a8a6f86c84
#
_cell.length_a   1.000
_cell.length_b   1.000
_cell.length_c   1.000
_cell.angle_alpha   90.00
_cell.angle_beta   90.00
_cell.angle_gamma   90.00
#
_symmetry.space_group_name_H-M   'P 1'
#
loop_
_entity.id
_entity.type
_entity.pdbx_description
1 polymer ?
#
loop_
_entity_poly.entity_id
_entity_poly.type
_entity_poly.pdbx_seq_one_letter_code
_entity_poly.pdbx_strand_id
1 'polypeptide(L)'
;MEFFDSHAHYDDEKFDENRKKVISKIYKEGVTRVISAGYSIESSKKAIQLAKKNEFIYATCGVSPNDIPSSASEWKNQYKMLEKLIKKDKVVAVGEIGLDYYWNKENKELQKEIFINQIELANKYNLPIVIHTREAIMDTIDILKNKIIVKKAGVFHCCPQNKELIKEALKLGFYISFAGPITFKSSKNAKEIVNMVPIDRILIETDSPYLSPEPNRGKRNDSTNVKFTAAKIAEFRNITLEEAASATYKNANKIFSI
;
A
#
# COMPACT_ATOMS: atom_id res chain seq x y z
N MET A 1 10.91 10.20 -17.81
CA MET A 1 10.55 8.95 -17.08
C MET A 1 9.50 9.29 -16.04
N GLU A 2 8.45 8.50 -15.96
CA GLU A 2 7.36 8.71 -15.01
C GLU A 2 7.36 7.61 -13.95
N PHE A 3 7.01 7.99 -12.71
CA PHE A 3 6.90 7.08 -11.59
C PHE A 3 5.50 7.12 -10.99
N PHE A 4 5.05 5.97 -10.50
CA PHE A 4 3.84 5.81 -9.73
C PHE A 4 4.22 5.35 -8.32
N ASP A 5 3.97 6.17 -7.31
CA ASP A 5 4.10 5.77 -5.90
C ASP A 5 2.78 5.14 -5.43
N SER A 6 2.77 3.81 -5.29
CA SER A 6 1.55 3.05 -5.02
C SER A 6 1.08 3.10 -3.56
N HIS A 7 1.85 3.71 -2.64
CA HIS A 7 1.47 3.84 -1.24
C HIS A 7 2.28 4.92 -0.51
N ALA A 8 1.60 5.96 -0.05
CA ALA A 8 2.19 7.05 0.74
C ALA A 8 1.14 7.69 1.66
N HIS A 9 1.55 8.22 2.82
CA HIS A 9 0.68 8.87 3.81
C HIS A 9 0.88 10.38 3.80
N TYR A 10 0.41 11.06 2.74
CA TYR A 10 0.51 12.52 2.66
C TYR A 10 -0.43 13.28 3.59
N ASP A 11 -1.32 12.59 4.30
CA ASP A 11 -2.15 13.12 5.38
C ASP A 11 -1.42 13.19 6.73
N ASP A 12 -0.27 12.55 6.88
CA ASP A 12 0.57 12.51 8.09
C ASP A 12 1.01 13.92 8.53
N GLU A 13 1.01 14.16 9.85
CA GLU A 13 1.38 15.43 10.48
C GLU A 13 2.81 15.87 10.15
N LYS A 14 3.73 14.95 9.88
CA LYS A 14 5.10 15.25 9.45
C LYS A 14 5.16 16.10 8.18
N PHE A 15 4.08 16.16 7.41
CA PHE A 15 3.99 17.03 6.23
C PHE A 15 3.28 18.35 6.49
N ASP A 16 2.66 18.59 7.65
CA ASP A 16 1.78 19.75 7.91
C ASP A 16 2.41 21.09 7.52
N GLU A 17 3.66 21.32 7.90
CA GLU A 17 4.35 22.57 7.63
C GLU A 17 4.57 22.86 6.13
N ASN A 18 4.71 21.82 5.31
CA ASN A 18 5.15 21.99 3.92
C ASN A 18 4.50 21.04 2.90
N ARG A 19 3.38 20.41 3.24
CA ARG A 19 2.67 19.41 2.40
C ARG A 19 2.47 19.87 0.95
N LYS A 20 1.96 21.10 0.77
CA LYS A 20 1.74 21.67 -0.58
C LYS A 20 3.02 21.77 -1.38
N LYS A 21 4.12 22.22 -0.74
CA LYS A 21 5.43 22.34 -1.38
C LYS A 21 6.00 20.97 -1.77
N VAL A 22 5.85 19.98 -0.89
CA VAL A 22 6.29 18.59 -1.16
C VAL A 22 5.49 18.01 -2.32
N ILE A 23 4.16 18.10 -2.32
CA ILE A 23 3.30 17.60 -3.41
C ILE A 23 3.65 18.25 -4.75
N SER A 24 3.88 19.56 -4.79
CA SER A 24 4.32 20.24 -6.01
C SER A 24 5.71 19.77 -6.48
N LYS A 25 6.64 19.52 -5.53
CA LYS A 25 7.98 19.02 -5.84
C LYS A 25 7.94 17.63 -6.46
N ILE A 26 7.21 16.68 -5.85
CA ILE A 26 7.18 15.28 -6.32
C ILE A 26 6.66 15.19 -7.76
N TYR A 27 5.63 15.98 -8.11
CA TYR A 27 5.11 16.03 -9.48
C TYR A 27 6.16 16.53 -10.48
N LYS A 28 6.87 17.61 -10.13
CA LYS A 28 7.94 18.19 -10.98
C LYS A 28 9.10 17.23 -11.18
N GLU A 29 9.36 16.34 -10.22
CA GLU A 29 10.42 15.33 -10.30
C GLU A 29 9.97 14.02 -10.94
N GLY A 30 8.82 14.00 -11.62
CA GLY A 30 8.38 12.88 -12.46
C GLY A 30 7.53 11.84 -11.73
N VAL A 31 7.07 12.08 -10.50
CA VAL A 31 6.06 11.24 -9.87
C VAL A 31 4.68 11.72 -10.29
N THR A 32 4.15 11.11 -11.33
CA THR A 32 2.91 11.56 -12.02
C THR A 32 1.66 10.86 -11.52
N ARG A 33 1.78 9.90 -10.61
CA ARG A 33 0.69 9.23 -9.89
C ARG A 33 1.12 8.89 -8.48
N VAL A 34 0.21 9.08 -7.52
CA VAL A 34 0.40 8.74 -6.10
C VAL A 34 -0.90 8.19 -5.53
N ILE A 35 -0.81 7.11 -4.77
CA ILE A 35 -1.89 6.68 -3.88
C ILE A 35 -1.63 7.27 -2.48
N SER A 36 -2.50 8.16 -2.01
CA SER A 36 -2.54 8.57 -0.61
C SER A 36 -3.36 7.55 0.17
N ALA A 37 -2.69 6.77 1.01
CA ALA A 37 -3.29 5.67 1.73
C ALA A 37 -3.97 6.13 3.02
N GLY A 38 -5.28 5.88 3.11
CA GLY A 38 -6.02 6.10 4.36
C GLY A 38 -5.95 4.85 5.23
N TYR A 39 -5.61 5.02 6.51
CA TYR A 39 -5.45 3.94 7.49
C TYR A 39 -6.44 4.03 8.67
N SER A 40 -7.23 5.09 8.73
CA SER A 40 -8.33 5.29 9.66
C SER A 40 -9.45 6.09 8.97
N ILE A 41 -10.59 6.27 9.61
CA ILE A 41 -11.69 7.07 9.06
C ILE A 41 -11.23 8.52 8.83
N GLU A 42 -10.48 9.11 9.76
CA GLU A 42 -10.00 10.49 9.63
C GLU A 42 -8.89 10.61 8.59
N SER A 43 -7.94 9.68 8.56
CA SER A 43 -6.91 9.60 7.53
C SER A 43 -7.53 9.43 6.14
N SER A 44 -8.52 8.54 5.99
CA SER A 44 -9.25 8.34 4.72
C SER A 44 -9.93 9.62 4.22
N LYS A 45 -10.54 10.42 5.13
CA LYS A 45 -11.12 11.71 4.76
C LYS A 45 -10.06 12.70 4.24
N LYS A 46 -8.91 12.77 4.92
CA LYS A 46 -7.77 13.62 4.50
C LYS A 46 -7.20 13.17 3.15
N ALA A 47 -7.02 11.86 2.95
CA ALA A 47 -6.55 11.29 1.69
C ALA A 47 -7.49 11.65 0.51
N ILE A 48 -8.80 11.54 0.69
CA ILE A 48 -9.80 11.98 -0.30
C ILE A 48 -9.67 13.49 -0.58
N GLN A 49 -9.48 14.32 0.44
CA GLN A 49 -9.32 15.76 0.24
C GLN A 49 -8.05 16.10 -0.55
N LEU A 50 -6.96 15.36 -0.32
CA LEU A 50 -5.72 15.50 -1.09
C LEU A 50 -5.93 15.08 -2.54
N ALA A 51 -6.60 13.96 -2.78
CA ALA A 51 -6.93 13.47 -4.11
C ALA A 51 -7.81 14.46 -4.90
N LYS A 52 -8.80 15.09 -4.25
CA LYS A 52 -9.64 16.13 -4.89
C LYS A 52 -8.87 17.38 -5.30
N LYS A 53 -7.83 17.76 -4.54
CA LYS A 53 -7.04 18.97 -4.78
C LYS A 53 -5.90 18.77 -5.78
N ASN A 54 -5.56 17.53 -6.10
CA ASN A 54 -4.40 17.19 -6.92
C ASN A 54 -4.79 16.12 -7.94
N GLU A 55 -4.71 16.42 -9.24
CA GLU A 55 -5.17 15.53 -10.30
C GLU A 55 -4.44 14.18 -10.32
N PHE A 56 -3.16 14.17 -9.98
CA PHE A 56 -2.30 12.99 -9.99
C PHE A 56 -2.34 12.16 -8.69
N ILE A 57 -3.09 12.60 -7.67
CA ILE A 57 -3.26 11.87 -6.42
C ILE A 57 -4.61 11.15 -6.41
N TYR A 58 -4.59 9.90 -5.98
CA TYR A 58 -5.74 9.05 -5.71
C TYR A 58 -5.73 8.64 -4.25
N ALA A 59 -6.84 8.11 -3.75
CA ALA A 59 -6.97 7.72 -2.35
C ALA A 59 -7.33 6.25 -2.19
N THR A 60 -6.87 5.64 -1.11
CA THR A 60 -7.50 4.45 -0.55
C THR A 60 -8.20 4.80 0.76
N CYS A 61 -9.18 4.00 1.15
CA CYS A 61 -9.89 4.16 2.41
C CYS A 61 -9.97 2.83 3.13
N GLY A 62 -9.52 2.81 4.37
CA GLY A 62 -9.52 1.63 5.22
C GLY A 62 -9.33 1.96 6.69
N VAL A 63 -9.37 0.91 7.51
CA VAL A 63 -8.99 0.93 8.93
C VAL A 63 -7.89 -0.10 9.10
N SER A 64 -6.68 0.38 9.37
CA SER A 64 -5.50 -0.47 9.52
C SER A 64 -5.57 -1.26 10.82
N PRO A 65 -4.84 -2.39 10.93
CA PRO A 65 -4.82 -3.17 12.16
C PRO A 65 -4.31 -2.40 13.39
N ASN A 66 -3.59 -1.30 13.17
CA ASN A 66 -3.08 -0.45 14.26
C ASN A 66 -4.07 0.63 14.70
N ASP A 67 -5.13 0.85 13.93
CA ASP A 67 -6.16 1.89 14.14
C ASP A 67 -7.55 1.30 14.36
N ILE A 68 -7.63 0.00 14.63
CA ILE A 68 -8.91 -0.66 14.90
C ILE A 68 -9.55 -0.10 16.18
N PRO A 69 -10.89 0.03 16.20
CA PRO A 69 -11.62 0.47 17.39
C PRO A 69 -11.53 -0.51 18.54
N SER A 70 -11.80 -0.03 19.75
CA SER A 70 -11.73 -0.83 20.97
C SER A 70 -12.93 -1.77 21.16
N SER A 71 -14.00 -1.60 20.37
CA SER A 71 -15.24 -2.37 20.52
C SER A 71 -15.94 -2.64 19.17
N ALA A 72 -16.70 -3.73 19.13
CA ALA A 72 -17.55 -4.08 17.99
C ALA A 72 -18.62 -3.02 17.68
N SER A 73 -19.16 -2.33 18.69
CA SER A 73 -20.15 -1.27 18.49
C SER A 73 -19.53 -0.04 17.79
N GLU A 74 -18.34 0.32 18.16
CA GLU A 74 -17.56 1.39 17.53
C GLU A 74 -17.20 1.00 16.09
N TRP A 75 -16.78 -0.26 15.87
CA TRP A 75 -16.52 -0.78 14.53
C TRP A 75 -17.75 -0.67 13.62
N LYS A 76 -18.92 -1.03 14.11
CA LYS A 76 -20.18 -0.90 13.33
C LYS A 76 -20.43 0.53 12.84
N ASN A 77 -20.08 1.53 13.63
CA ASN A 77 -20.19 2.93 13.24
C ASN A 77 -19.11 3.32 12.22
N GLN A 78 -17.86 2.91 12.45
CA GLN A 78 -16.76 3.16 11.52
C GLN A 78 -17.00 2.47 10.18
N TYR A 79 -17.50 1.24 10.15
CA TYR A 79 -17.86 0.51 8.94
C TYR A 79 -18.86 1.29 8.07
N LYS A 80 -19.92 1.84 8.67
CA LYS A 80 -20.88 2.67 7.95
C LYS A 80 -20.25 3.95 7.37
N MET A 81 -19.30 4.53 8.09
CA MET A 81 -18.59 5.70 7.62
C MET A 81 -17.64 5.32 6.48
N LEU A 82 -16.89 4.23 6.62
CA LEU A 82 -15.99 3.71 5.60
C LEU A 82 -16.77 3.40 4.30
N GLU A 83 -17.92 2.75 4.39
CA GLU A 83 -18.78 2.47 3.24
C GLU A 83 -19.22 3.73 2.48
N LYS A 84 -19.37 4.86 3.16
CA LYS A 84 -19.65 6.16 2.51
C LYS A 84 -18.42 6.75 1.85
N LEU A 85 -17.23 6.56 2.45
CA LEU A 85 -15.97 7.11 1.95
C LEU A 85 -15.49 6.39 0.68
N ILE A 86 -15.59 5.06 0.62
CA ILE A 86 -15.12 4.29 -0.54
C ILE A 86 -15.89 4.57 -1.83
N LYS A 87 -17.07 5.22 -1.74
CA LYS A 87 -17.87 5.66 -2.90
C LYS A 87 -17.47 7.03 -3.44
N LYS A 88 -16.49 7.69 -2.82
CA LYS A 88 -16.07 9.03 -3.26
C LYS A 88 -15.17 8.92 -4.48
N ASP A 89 -15.26 9.97 -5.32
CA ASP A 89 -14.41 10.08 -6.48
C ASP A 89 -12.92 9.96 -6.10
N LYS A 90 -12.14 9.33 -6.98
CA LYS A 90 -10.71 9.05 -6.83
C LYS A 90 -10.35 8.11 -5.66
N VAL A 91 -11.33 7.46 -5.01
CA VAL A 91 -11.07 6.32 -4.15
C VAL A 91 -10.96 5.07 -5.02
N VAL A 92 -9.81 4.46 -5.04
CA VAL A 92 -9.45 3.39 -6.00
C VAL A 92 -9.28 2.01 -5.38
N ALA A 93 -9.24 1.92 -4.04
CA ALA A 93 -9.13 0.66 -3.32
C ALA A 93 -9.68 0.76 -1.89
N VAL A 94 -10.00 -0.37 -1.28
CA VAL A 94 -10.19 -0.48 0.17
C VAL A 94 -8.83 -0.82 0.79
N GLY A 95 -8.34 0.04 1.63
CA GLY A 95 -7.02 -0.05 2.25
C GLY A 95 -6.59 1.28 2.88
N GLU A 96 -5.68 1.23 3.81
CA GLU A 96 -4.87 0.10 4.27
C GLU A 96 -5.65 -0.78 5.24
N ILE A 97 -5.63 -2.11 5.03
CA ILE A 97 -6.34 -3.10 5.85
C ILE A 97 -5.43 -4.31 6.09
N GLY A 98 -5.71 -5.13 7.08
CA GLY A 98 -4.94 -6.36 7.29
C GLY A 98 -4.68 -6.70 8.75
N LEU A 99 -3.49 -7.27 9.01
CA LEU A 99 -3.11 -7.79 10.33
C LEU A 99 -1.72 -7.30 10.74
N ASP A 100 -1.57 -6.85 11.99
CA ASP A 100 -0.28 -6.50 12.59
C ASP A 100 -0.20 -7.06 14.02
N TYR A 101 0.62 -8.11 14.19
CA TYR A 101 0.86 -8.72 15.50
C TYR A 101 2.14 -8.24 16.14
N TYR A 102 2.84 -7.30 15.52
CA TYR A 102 4.00 -6.66 16.13
C TYR A 102 3.59 -5.55 17.11
N TRP A 103 2.72 -4.65 16.67
CA TRP A 103 2.28 -3.51 17.44
C TRP A 103 1.04 -3.82 18.30
N ASN A 104 0.16 -4.71 17.84
CA ASN A 104 -1.12 -4.99 18.51
C ASN A 104 -1.37 -6.50 18.64
N LYS A 105 -0.72 -7.10 19.66
CA LYS A 105 -0.76 -8.56 19.88
C LYS A 105 -2.05 -9.05 20.56
N GLU A 106 -2.74 -8.18 21.29
CA GLU A 106 -3.84 -8.58 22.16
C GLU A 106 -5.18 -8.70 21.42
N ASN A 107 -5.36 -7.96 20.33
CA ASN A 107 -6.64 -7.86 19.60
C ASN A 107 -6.69 -8.66 18.29
N LYS A 108 -5.99 -9.79 18.22
CA LYS A 108 -5.87 -10.58 16.98
C LYS A 108 -7.22 -10.96 16.37
N GLU A 109 -8.16 -11.45 17.17
CA GLU A 109 -9.46 -11.88 16.66
C GLU A 109 -10.29 -10.69 16.13
N LEU A 110 -10.22 -9.55 16.80
CA LEU A 110 -10.87 -8.33 16.32
C LEU A 110 -10.22 -7.82 15.04
N GLN A 111 -8.88 -7.87 14.92
CA GLN A 111 -8.19 -7.55 13.66
C GLN A 111 -8.67 -8.45 12.52
N LYS A 112 -8.79 -9.76 12.75
CA LYS A 112 -9.27 -10.72 11.73
C LYS A 112 -10.71 -10.42 11.30
N GLU A 113 -11.60 -10.18 12.26
CA GLU A 113 -12.99 -9.82 11.98
C GLU A 113 -13.08 -8.55 11.14
N ILE A 114 -12.37 -7.49 11.55
CA ILE A 114 -12.36 -6.20 10.85
C ILE A 114 -11.73 -6.35 9.46
N PHE A 115 -10.67 -7.14 9.31
CA PHE A 115 -10.06 -7.41 8.02
C PHE A 115 -11.03 -8.10 7.07
N ILE A 116 -11.74 -9.15 7.52
CA ILE A 116 -12.76 -9.87 6.73
C ILE A 116 -13.89 -8.92 6.32
N ASN A 117 -14.43 -8.14 7.25
CA ASN A 117 -15.51 -7.20 6.96
C ASN A 117 -15.10 -6.15 5.89
N GLN A 118 -13.85 -5.72 5.90
CA GLN A 118 -13.35 -4.77 4.89
C GLN A 118 -13.12 -5.43 3.52
N ILE A 119 -12.74 -6.71 3.48
CA ILE A 119 -12.71 -7.50 2.23
C ILE A 119 -14.12 -7.64 1.66
N GLU A 120 -15.13 -7.93 2.50
CA GLU A 120 -16.55 -7.99 2.08
C GLU A 120 -16.99 -6.66 1.49
N LEU A 121 -16.59 -5.57 2.11
CA LEU A 121 -16.87 -4.23 1.62
C LEU A 121 -16.24 -3.98 0.25
N ALA A 122 -14.97 -4.34 0.07
CA ALA A 122 -14.28 -4.26 -1.21
C ALA A 122 -14.98 -5.10 -2.29
N ASN A 123 -15.37 -6.33 -1.95
CA ASN A 123 -16.13 -7.23 -2.83
C ASN A 123 -17.48 -6.64 -3.25
N LYS A 124 -18.18 -5.99 -2.34
CA LYS A 124 -19.47 -5.34 -2.59
C LYS A 124 -19.38 -4.23 -3.64
N TYR A 125 -18.25 -3.49 -3.63
CA TYR A 125 -18.04 -2.36 -4.53
C TYR A 125 -17.04 -2.66 -5.67
N ASN A 126 -16.65 -3.92 -5.82
CA ASN A 126 -15.69 -4.37 -6.85
C ASN A 126 -14.38 -3.56 -6.86
N LEU A 127 -13.88 -3.24 -5.66
CA LEU A 127 -12.62 -2.54 -5.46
C LEU A 127 -11.50 -3.53 -5.12
N PRO A 128 -10.25 -3.27 -5.54
CA PRO A 128 -9.09 -4.00 -5.03
C PRO A 128 -8.84 -3.65 -3.57
N ILE A 129 -8.02 -4.47 -2.90
CA ILE A 129 -7.62 -4.23 -1.51
C ILE A 129 -6.12 -3.93 -1.40
N VAL A 130 -5.74 -3.08 -0.44
CA VAL A 130 -4.33 -2.81 -0.10
C VAL A 130 -4.06 -3.39 1.28
N ILE A 131 -3.22 -4.43 1.32
CA ILE A 131 -3.02 -5.27 2.50
C ILE A 131 -1.73 -4.91 3.20
N HIS A 132 -1.85 -4.65 4.50
CA HIS A 132 -0.77 -4.65 5.47
C HIS A 132 -0.67 -6.00 6.17
N THR A 133 0.53 -6.56 6.31
CA THR A 133 0.76 -7.74 7.14
C THR A 133 2.11 -7.69 7.84
N ARG A 134 2.12 -7.79 9.16
CA ARG A 134 3.33 -7.79 9.96
C ARG A 134 3.22 -8.79 11.11
N GLU A 135 4.17 -9.76 11.17
CA GLU A 135 4.15 -10.89 12.10
C GLU A 135 2.83 -11.71 12.09
N ALA A 136 2.05 -11.62 11.00
CA ALA A 136 0.72 -12.19 10.84
C ALA A 136 0.53 -12.98 9.53
N ILE A 137 1.63 -13.40 8.89
CA ILE A 137 1.62 -13.96 7.53
C ILE A 137 0.67 -15.16 7.42
N MET A 138 0.75 -16.10 8.37
CA MET A 138 -0.05 -17.34 8.31
C MET A 138 -1.55 -17.06 8.40
N ASP A 139 -1.96 -16.18 9.32
CA ASP A 139 -3.36 -15.81 9.48
C ASP A 139 -3.85 -14.99 8.28
N THR A 140 -3.01 -14.11 7.72
CA THR A 140 -3.33 -13.38 6.48
C THR A 140 -3.58 -14.33 5.33
N ILE A 141 -2.70 -15.32 5.12
CA ILE A 141 -2.85 -16.34 4.08
C ILE A 141 -4.13 -17.19 4.33
N ASP A 142 -4.36 -17.63 5.56
CA ASP A 142 -5.55 -18.42 5.92
C ASP A 142 -6.84 -17.68 5.62
N ILE A 143 -6.92 -16.41 5.99
CA ILE A 143 -8.10 -15.58 5.70
C ILE A 143 -8.34 -15.49 4.19
N LEU A 144 -7.33 -15.14 3.42
CA LEU A 144 -7.46 -14.94 1.98
C LEU A 144 -7.76 -16.22 1.19
N LYS A 145 -7.37 -17.39 1.72
CA LYS A 145 -7.60 -18.69 1.06
C LYS A 145 -8.87 -19.39 1.51
N ASN A 146 -9.18 -19.31 2.81
CA ASN A 146 -10.10 -20.24 3.45
C ASN A 146 -11.31 -19.56 4.12
N LYS A 147 -11.23 -18.26 4.42
CA LYS A 147 -12.30 -17.58 5.17
C LYS A 147 -13.16 -16.69 4.30
N ILE A 148 -12.62 -16.13 3.22
CA ILE A 148 -13.35 -15.21 2.36
C ILE A 148 -12.84 -15.27 0.91
N ILE A 149 -13.76 -15.15 -0.04
CA ILE A 149 -13.42 -14.99 -1.45
C ILE A 149 -13.06 -13.53 -1.71
N VAL A 150 -11.87 -13.28 -2.27
CA VAL A 150 -11.47 -11.97 -2.76
C VAL A 150 -11.81 -11.87 -4.24
N LYS A 151 -12.86 -11.12 -4.59
CA LYS A 151 -13.34 -11.02 -5.99
C LYS A 151 -12.36 -10.27 -6.90
N LYS A 152 -11.74 -9.21 -6.40
CA LYS A 152 -10.73 -8.45 -7.10
C LYS A 152 -9.46 -8.41 -6.25
N ALA A 153 -8.44 -9.14 -6.67
CA ALA A 153 -7.15 -9.11 -5.99
C ALA A 153 -6.60 -7.68 -5.93
N GLY A 154 -5.73 -7.45 -4.98
CA GLY A 154 -5.18 -6.12 -4.71
C GLY A 154 -3.67 -6.16 -4.62
N VAL A 155 -3.15 -5.49 -3.60
CA VAL A 155 -1.72 -5.26 -3.40
C VAL A 155 -1.32 -5.64 -1.98
N PHE A 156 -0.27 -6.41 -1.82
CA PHE A 156 0.48 -6.45 -0.57
C PHE A 156 1.45 -5.25 -0.57
N HIS A 157 1.12 -4.21 0.22
CA HIS A 157 2.00 -3.06 0.36
C HIS A 157 3.19 -3.38 1.26
N CYS A 158 4.32 -2.71 1.04
CA CYS A 158 5.57 -2.90 1.77
C CYS A 158 5.83 -4.39 2.10
N CYS A 159 5.64 -5.24 1.09
CA CYS A 159 5.50 -6.68 1.26
C CYS A 159 6.67 -7.28 2.05
N PRO A 160 6.40 -8.03 3.13
CA PRO A 160 7.42 -8.75 3.86
C PRO A 160 8.23 -9.67 2.95
N GLN A 161 9.57 -9.72 3.17
CA GLN A 161 10.47 -10.56 2.41
C GLN A 161 10.31 -12.05 2.81
N ASN A 162 9.11 -12.58 2.63
CA ASN A 162 8.74 -13.95 2.95
C ASN A 162 8.30 -14.71 1.70
N LYS A 163 8.99 -15.79 1.40
CA LYS A 163 8.78 -16.58 0.17
C LYS A 163 7.39 -17.22 0.11
N GLU A 164 6.89 -17.72 1.24
CA GLU A 164 5.59 -18.38 1.29
C GLU A 164 4.46 -17.38 1.06
N LEU A 165 4.51 -16.22 1.72
CA LEU A 165 3.55 -15.14 1.49
C LEU A 165 3.50 -14.76 0.01
N ILE A 166 4.66 -14.55 -0.63
CA ILE A 166 4.72 -14.15 -2.03
C ILE A 166 4.13 -15.22 -2.95
N LYS A 167 4.47 -16.49 -2.73
CA LYS A 167 3.91 -17.59 -3.53
C LYS A 167 2.38 -17.63 -3.43
N GLU A 168 1.84 -17.57 -2.23
CA GLU A 168 0.40 -17.64 -2.03
C GLU A 168 -0.31 -16.37 -2.54
N ALA A 169 0.27 -15.19 -2.31
CA ALA A 169 -0.25 -13.94 -2.87
C ALA A 169 -0.32 -13.96 -4.40
N LEU A 170 0.72 -14.45 -5.07
CA LEU A 170 0.77 -14.55 -6.53
C LEU A 170 -0.27 -15.57 -7.06
N LYS A 171 -0.45 -16.73 -6.40
CA LYS A 171 -1.50 -17.69 -6.75
C LYS A 171 -2.90 -17.10 -6.66
N LEU A 172 -3.12 -16.21 -5.69
CA LEU A 172 -4.38 -15.50 -5.50
C LEU A 172 -4.52 -14.27 -6.42
N GLY A 173 -3.52 -14.00 -7.29
CA GLY A 173 -3.57 -12.92 -8.27
C GLY A 173 -3.16 -11.56 -7.75
N PHE A 174 -2.61 -11.45 -6.54
CA PHE A 174 -2.17 -10.19 -5.95
C PHE A 174 -0.92 -9.63 -6.63
N TYR A 175 -0.78 -8.31 -6.52
CA TYR A 175 0.44 -7.59 -6.80
C TYR A 175 1.28 -7.46 -5.52
N ILE A 176 2.59 -7.35 -5.72
CA ILE A 176 3.57 -7.22 -4.64
C ILE A 176 4.23 -5.85 -4.76
N SER A 177 4.04 -5.00 -3.77
CA SER A 177 4.68 -3.69 -3.74
C SER A 177 5.92 -3.71 -2.86
N PHE A 178 6.99 -3.12 -3.38
CA PHE A 178 8.26 -2.98 -2.70
C PHE A 178 8.54 -1.52 -2.35
N ALA A 179 8.98 -1.30 -1.10
CA ALA A 179 9.34 0.00 -0.56
C ALA A 179 10.86 0.12 -0.33
N GLY A 180 11.28 1.24 0.23
CA GLY A 180 12.67 1.55 0.55
C GLY A 180 13.50 0.44 1.21
N PRO A 181 12.95 -0.40 2.11
CA PRO A 181 13.69 -1.47 2.77
C PRO A 181 14.43 -2.45 1.84
N ILE A 182 14.00 -2.65 0.59
CA ILE A 182 14.76 -3.52 -0.34
C ILE A 182 16.13 -2.95 -0.71
N THR A 183 16.36 -1.66 -0.46
CA THR A 183 17.65 -0.99 -0.70
C THR A 183 18.64 -1.14 0.46
N PHE A 184 18.18 -1.58 1.64
CA PHE A 184 18.97 -1.63 2.85
C PHE A 184 20.01 -2.74 2.79
N LYS A 185 21.22 -2.47 3.29
CA LYS A 185 22.30 -3.48 3.39
C LYS A 185 21.90 -4.70 4.22
N SER A 186 20.97 -4.53 5.18
CA SER A 186 20.45 -5.61 6.01
C SER A 186 19.47 -6.52 5.29
N SER A 187 18.91 -6.10 4.16
CA SER A 187 17.92 -6.87 3.39
C SER A 187 18.58 -7.92 2.49
N LYS A 188 19.25 -8.89 3.11
CA LYS A 188 20.05 -9.92 2.40
C LYS A 188 19.28 -10.73 1.36
N ASN A 189 17.98 -10.95 1.60
CA ASN A 189 17.12 -11.76 0.73
C ASN A 189 16.40 -10.94 -0.35
N ALA A 190 16.53 -9.60 -0.36
CA ALA A 190 15.76 -8.73 -1.24
C ALA A 190 15.87 -9.11 -2.72
N LYS A 191 17.07 -9.41 -3.20
CA LYS A 191 17.30 -9.82 -4.60
C LYS A 191 16.53 -11.09 -4.96
N GLU A 192 16.58 -12.10 -4.11
CA GLU A 192 15.86 -13.37 -4.33
C GLU A 192 14.35 -13.12 -4.35
N ILE A 193 13.86 -12.39 -3.38
CA ILE A 193 12.44 -12.05 -3.23
C ILE A 193 11.91 -11.27 -4.44
N VAL A 194 12.61 -10.23 -4.86
CA VAL A 194 12.23 -9.43 -6.04
C VAL A 194 12.22 -10.31 -7.31
N ASN A 195 13.19 -11.23 -7.46
CA ASN A 195 13.25 -12.12 -8.61
C ASN A 195 12.19 -13.22 -8.63
N MET A 196 11.58 -13.55 -7.49
CA MET A 196 10.44 -14.47 -7.44
C MET A 196 9.16 -13.89 -8.00
N VAL A 197 9.00 -12.54 -7.98
CA VAL A 197 7.78 -11.89 -8.42
C VAL A 197 7.85 -11.59 -9.92
N PRO A 198 6.90 -12.04 -10.76
CA PRO A 198 6.85 -11.65 -12.16
C PRO A 198 6.83 -10.12 -12.32
N ILE A 199 7.52 -9.59 -13.31
CA ILE A 199 7.66 -8.13 -13.48
C ILE A 199 6.30 -7.42 -13.65
N ASP A 200 5.33 -8.09 -14.24
CA ASP A 200 3.95 -7.62 -14.44
C ASP A 200 3.09 -7.72 -13.16
N ARG A 201 3.70 -8.11 -12.02
CA ARG A 201 3.09 -8.16 -10.69
C ARG A 201 3.81 -7.30 -9.66
N ILE A 202 4.86 -6.58 -10.04
CA ILE A 202 5.61 -5.71 -9.15
C ILE A 202 5.01 -4.30 -9.15
N LEU A 203 4.83 -3.73 -7.96
CA LEU A 203 4.63 -2.31 -7.72
C LEU A 203 5.80 -1.73 -6.93
N ILE A 204 5.91 -0.41 -6.95
CA ILE A 204 6.86 0.36 -6.13
C ILE A 204 6.12 1.40 -5.32
N GLU A 205 6.63 1.66 -4.14
CA GLU A 205 6.08 2.65 -3.23
C GLU A 205 7.15 3.27 -2.35
N THR A 206 6.77 4.31 -1.60
CA THR A 206 7.66 4.92 -0.61
C THR A 206 7.26 4.63 0.82
N ASP A 207 5.98 4.45 1.10
CA ASP A 207 5.42 4.47 2.45
C ASP A 207 5.75 5.79 3.19
N SER A 208 5.84 6.90 2.42
CA SER A 208 6.18 8.22 2.95
C SER A 208 5.18 8.67 4.02
N PRO A 209 5.65 9.27 5.12
CA PRO A 209 6.97 9.85 5.39
C PRO A 209 8.02 8.86 5.95
N TYR A 210 7.74 7.58 5.97
CA TYR A 210 8.55 6.51 6.57
C TYR A 210 9.47 5.84 5.54
N LEU A 211 10.27 4.89 5.98
CA LEU A 211 11.00 3.90 5.18
C LEU A 211 11.89 4.46 4.06
N SER A 212 12.50 5.65 4.27
CA SER A 212 13.41 6.24 3.26
C SER A 212 14.45 5.24 2.78
N PRO A 213 14.59 5.06 1.44
CA PRO A 213 15.58 4.17 0.87
C PRO A 213 17.01 4.72 1.04
N GLU A 214 18.02 3.86 0.85
CA GLU A 214 19.38 4.35 0.60
C GLU A 214 19.42 5.18 -0.70
N PRO A 215 20.17 6.29 -0.76
CA PRO A 215 21.08 6.84 0.26
C PRO A 215 20.40 7.78 1.28
N ASN A 216 19.08 7.90 1.27
CA ASN A 216 18.34 8.87 2.09
C ASN A 216 17.84 8.29 3.42
N ARG A 217 18.31 7.12 3.81
CA ARG A 217 17.90 6.45 5.05
C ARG A 217 18.05 7.37 6.27
N GLY A 218 17.06 7.35 7.16
CA GLY A 218 17.02 8.20 8.36
C GLY A 218 16.47 9.60 8.16
N LYS A 219 16.23 10.05 6.91
CA LYS A 219 15.56 11.32 6.61
C LYS A 219 14.05 11.09 6.45
N ARG A 220 13.24 12.16 6.55
CA ARG A 220 11.83 12.08 6.17
C ARG A 220 11.70 11.72 4.70
N ASN A 221 10.90 10.71 4.40
CA ASN A 221 10.67 10.25 3.04
C ASN A 221 9.66 11.13 2.29
N ASP A 222 9.76 11.15 0.96
CA ASP A 222 8.74 11.63 0.04
C ASP A 222 8.79 10.82 -1.26
N SER A 223 7.77 10.92 -2.09
CA SER A 223 7.63 10.10 -3.30
C SER A 223 8.77 10.30 -4.32
N THR A 224 9.59 11.36 -4.23
CA THR A 224 10.77 11.48 -5.11
C THR A 224 11.78 10.35 -4.91
N ASN A 225 11.70 9.66 -3.76
CA ASN A 225 12.57 8.54 -3.44
C ASN A 225 12.11 7.20 -4.07
N VAL A 226 10.93 7.12 -4.65
CA VAL A 226 10.44 5.89 -5.30
C VAL A 226 11.37 5.42 -6.43
N LYS A 227 12.08 6.35 -7.06
CA LYS A 227 13.09 6.06 -8.08
C LYS A 227 14.24 5.17 -7.58
N PHE A 228 14.60 5.26 -6.30
CA PHE A 228 15.66 4.40 -5.72
C PHE A 228 15.15 2.97 -5.53
N THR A 229 13.87 2.80 -5.18
CA THR A 229 13.24 1.48 -5.14
C THR A 229 13.19 0.87 -6.55
N ALA A 230 12.76 1.66 -7.56
CA ALA A 230 12.77 1.22 -8.96
C ALA A 230 14.18 0.85 -9.46
N ALA A 231 15.18 1.69 -9.15
CA ALA A 231 16.58 1.42 -9.52
C ALA A 231 17.11 0.12 -8.88
N LYS A 232 16.73 -0.16 -7.64
CA LYS A 232 17.13 -1.40 -6.96
C LYS A 232 16.47 -2.62 -7.58
N ILE A 233 15.22 -2.52 -8.01
CA ILE A 233 14.52 -3.59 -8.76
C ILE A 233 15.20 -3.82 -10.11
N ALA A 234 15.53 -2.74 -10.83
CA ALA A 234 16.24 -2.81 -12.11
C ALA A 234 17.61 -3.52 -11.97
N GLU A 235 18.39 -3.16 -10.94
CA GLU A 235 19.66 -3.81 -10.60
C GLU A 235 19.48 -5.32 -10.33
N PHE A 236 18.51 -5.69 -9.50
CA PHE A 236 18.27 -7.09 -9.11
C PHE A 236 17.83 -7.96 -10.28
N ARG A 237 17.08 -7.38 -11.22
CA ARG A 237 16.54 -8.06 -12.39
C ARG A 237 17.40 -7.95 -13.64
N ASN A 238 18.48 -7.19 -13.58
CA ASN A 238 19.35 -6.92 -14.72
C ASN A 238 18.57 -6.34 -15.92
N ILE A 239 17.73 -5.35 -15.66
CA ILE A 239 16.98 -4.56 -16.63
C ILE A 239 17.30 -3.07 -16.44
N THR A 240 16.89 -2.22 -17.37
CA THR A 240 17.08 -0.76 -17.24
C THR A 240 16.13 -0.15 -16.22
N LEU A 241 16.45 1.02 -15.69
CA LEU A 241 15.56 1.78 -14.82
C LEU A 241 14.25 2.16 -15.54
N GLU A 242 14.34 2.49 -16.83
CA GLU A 242 13.20 2.79 -17.70
C GLU A 242 12.22 1.62 -17.81
N GLU A 243 12.75 0.41 -17.99
CA GLU A 243 11.93 -0.81 -18.05
C GLU A 243 11.25 -1.09 -16.71
N ALA A 244 11.97 -0.97 -15.59
CA ALA A 244 11.41 -1.15 -14.26
C ALA A 244 10.33 -0.09 -13.95
N ALA A 245 10.59 1.18 -14.23
CA ALA A 245 9.64 2.28 -14.03
C ALA A 245 8.38 2.09 -14.89
N SER A 246 8.55 1.78 -16.19
CA SER A 246 7.43 1.56 -17.11
C SER A 246 6.57 0.36 -16.71
N ALA A 247 7.19 -0.76 -16.31
CA ALA A 247 6.45 -1.95 -15.90
C ALA A 247 5.64 -1.69 -14.63
N THR A 248 6.27 -1.15 -13.59
CA THR A 248 5.60 -0.87 -12.31
C THR A 248 4.52 0.20 -12.43
N TYR A 249 4.72 1.21 -13.27
CA TYR A 249 3.71 2.23 -13.59
C TYR A 249 2.48 1.63 -14.26
N LYS A 250 2.66 0.78 -15.29
CA LYS A 250 1.58 0.07 -15.98
C LYS A 250 0.81 -0.85 -15.03
N ASN A 251 1.52 -1.57 -14.17
CA ASN A 251 0.93 -2.47 -13.20
C ASN A 251 0.04 -1.71 -12.21
N ALA A 252 0.52 -0.57 -11.69
CA ALA A 252 -0.24 0.25 -10.76
C ALA A 252 -1.50 0.84 -11.43
N ASN A 253 -1.40 1.37 -12.65
CA ASN A 253 -2.59 1.80 -13.40
C ASN A 253 -3.60 0.67 -13.59
N LYS A 254 -3.12 -0.54 -13.91
CA LYS A 254 -3.99 -1.70 -14.15
C LYS A 254 -4.75 -2.12 -12.90
N ILE A 255 -4.06 -2.27 -11.74
CA ILE A 255 -4.70 -2.74 -10.52
C ILE A 255 -5.67 -1.71 -9.94
N PHE A 256 -5.31 -0.43 -9.98
CA PHE A 256 -6.16 0.66 -9.47
C PHE A 256 -7.18 1.18 -10.49
N SER A 257 -7.11 0.72 -11.74
CA SER A 257 -8.02 1.13 -12.84
C SER A 257 -8.00 2.65 -13.06
N ILE A 258 -6.79 3.22 -13.14
CA ILE A 258 -6.51 4.65 -13.33
C ILE A 258 -6.00 4.92 -14.75
#